data_cd9bfe95216887e91841da2342ab7444
#
_entry.id   cd9bfe95216887e91841da2342ab7444
#
_cell.length_a   1.000
_cell.length_b   1.000
_cell.length_c   1.000
_cell.angle_alpha   90.00
_cell.angle_beta   90.00
_cell.angle_gamma   90.00
#
_symmetry.space_group_name_H-M   'P 1'
#
loop_
_entity.id
_entity.type
_entity.pdbx_description
1 polymer ?
#
loop_
_entity_poly.entity_id
_entity_poly.type
_entity_poly.pdbx_seq_one_letter_code
_entity_poly.pdbx_strand_id
1 'polypeptide(L)'
;MSEHDHLDDLRAVTAGSLALDGLAPDAYARDHTAFEALSNQRRLIEDWLVDRLASSSDASLSVLAVGCGDGALDAAVAERLLASDPAGRALRYVGIEPFETSARHFDERMGRINSDRLSFDTVVAPFAQTSLDETFDVVTFVHSMYYVPDVAEAAHAATALLRAGGEALVLNAPRGALNLLAGLLAPAIEGHQQWFSDDVHDALTCSGLDVAVPAPIEAVVDLTDASDGVLDFTVQATLTPESRCLVRRYLADVSLVAGRSVVAHPVDVFAVRGARVPSSAPT
;
A
#
# COMPACT_ATOMS: atom_id res chain seq x y z
N MET A 1 2.99 9.43 -31.37
CA MET A 1 2.48 8.08 -31.08
C MET A 1 1.70 8.22 -29.80
N SER A 2 0.53 7.63 -29.66
CA SER A 2 -0.29 7.77 -28.46
C SER A 2 0.15 6.74 -27.40
N GLU A 3 -0.20 6.98 -26.13
CA GLU A 3 0.04 6.02 -25.02
C GLU A 3 -0.47 4.61 -25.38
N HIS A 4 -1.55 4.52 -26.15
CA HIS A 4 -2.14 3.27 -26.62
C HIS A 4 -1.24 2.52 -27.62
N ASP A 5 -0.51 3.23 -28.49
CA ASP A 5 0.31 2.60 -29.54
C ASP A 5 1.46 1.76 -28.93
N HIS A 6 2.05 2.21 -27.80
CA HIS A 6 3.15 1.49 -27.16
C HIS A 6 2.70 0.30 -26.31
N LEU A 7 1.52 0.40 -25.67
CA LEU A 7 0.91 -0.74 -24.98
C LEU A 7 0.52 -1.83 -25.98
N ASP A 8 0.07 -1.46 -27.17
CA ASP A 8 -0.28 -2.41 -28.22
C ASP A 8 0.97 -3.06 -28.84
N ASP A 9 2.07 -2.32 -29.00
CA ASP A 9 3.36 -2.91 -29.38
C ASP A 9 3.86 -3.91 -28.32
N LEU A 10 3.78 -3.55 -27.04
CA LEU A 10 4.11 -4.43 -25.93
C LEU A 10 3.21 -5.68 -25.90
N ARG A 11 1.91 -5.52 -26.10
CA ARG A 11 0.96 -6.65 -26.20
C ARG A 11 1.28 -7.57 -27.38
N ALA A 12 1.66 -7.01 -28.52
CA ALA A 12 2.01 -7.78 -29.70
C ALA A 12 3.28 -8.62 -29.47
N VAL A 13 4.28 -8.05 -28.81
CA VAL A 13 5.52 -8.75 -28.45
C VAL A 13 5.26 -9.82 -27.39
N THR A 14 4.44 -9.54 -26.39
CA THR A 14 4.11 -10.51 -25.33
C THR A 14 3.15 -11.60 -25.82
N ALA A 15 2.24 -11.31 -26.75
CA ALA A 15 1.34 -12.32 -27.34
C ALA A 15 2.06 -13.38 -28.19
N GLY A 16 3.22 -13.06 -28.75
CA GLY A 16 4.07 -13.97 -29.51
C GLY A 16 5.22 -14.58 -28.71
N SER A 17 5.44 -14.15 -27.48
CA SER A 17 6.55 -14.56 -26.63
C SER A 17 6.13 -15.67 -25.66
N LEU A 18 7.07 -16.55 -25.29
CA LEU A 18 6.94 -17.35 -24.07
C LEU A 18 6.67 -16.40 -22.90
N ALA A 19 5.78 -16.78 -21.99
CA ALA A 19 5.52 -16.03 -20.78
C ALA A 19 6.84 -15.64 -20.09
N LEU A 20 6.95 -14.38 -19.67
CA LEU A 20 8.14 -13.95 -18.95
C LEU A 20 8.22 -14.68 -17.59
N ASP A 21 9.44 -14.96 -17.15
CA ASP A 21 9.65 -15.54 -15.82
C ASP A 21 9.36 -14.50 -14.73
N GLY A 22 8.75 -14.94 -13.64
CA GLY A 22 8.58 -14.12 -12.44
C GLY A 22 9.93 -13.81 -11.77
N LEU A 23 9.92 -12.83 -10.88
CA LEU A 23 11.10 -12.46 -10.10
C LEU A 23 11.42 -13.51 -9.04
N ALA A 24 12.71 -13.83 -8.89
CA ALA A 24 13.18 -14.60 -7.74
C ALA A 24 13.02 -13.76 -6.44
N PRO A 25 12.71 -14.38 -5.28
CA PRO A 25 12.40 -13.65 -4.03
C PRO A 25 13.51 -12.70 -3.55
N ASP A 26 14.77 -13.07 -3.69
CA ASP A 26 15.93 -12.24 -3.33
C ASP A 26 16.15 -11.08 -4.31
N ALA A 27 15.91 -11.29 -5.60
CA ALA A 27 15.87 -10.22 -6.60
C ALA A 27 14.72 -9.25 -6.32
N TYR A 28 13.53 -9.76 -6.02
CA TYR A 28 12.38 -8.95 -5.64
C TYR A 28 12.70 -8.02 -4.46
N ALA A 29 13.21 -8.54 -3.35
CA ALA A 29 13.50 -7.75 -2.15
C ALA A 29 14.56 -6.65 -2.41
N ARG A 30 15.63 -6.98 -3.15
CA ARG A 30 16.70 -6.04 -3.50
C ARG A 30 16.17 -4.92 -4.40
N ASP A 31 15.45 -5.28 -5.46
CA ASP A 31 15.03 -4.35 -6.50
C ASP A 31 13.81 -3.52 -6.07
N HIS A 32 12.97 -4.05 -5.16
CA HIS A 32 11.96 -3.30 -4.43
C HIS A 32 12.57 -2.12 -3.66
N THR A 33 13.60 -2.37 -2.85
CA THR A 33 14.29 -1.30 -2.10
C THR A 33 14.89 -0.25 -3.05
N ALA A 34 15.47 -0.69 -4.17
CA ALA A 34 16.03 0.23 -5.17
C ALA A 34 14.93 1.05 -5.87
N PHE A 35 13.78 0.45 -6.18
CA PHE A 35 12.62 1.14 -6.74
C PHE A 35 12.05 2.18 -5.77
N GLU A 36 11.89 1.82 -4.50
CA GLU A 36 11.40 2.75 -3.47
C GLU A 36 12.30 3.98 -3.33
N ALA A 37 13.63 3.81 -3.46
CA ALA A 37 14.57 4.93 -3.40
C ALA A 37 14.42 5.92 -4.58
N LEU A 38 13.81 5.51 -5.68
CA LEU A 38 13.51 6.35 -6.86
C LEU A 38 12.13 7.00 -6.78
N SER A 39 11.30 6.61 -5.82
CA SER A 39 9.94 7.13 -5.63
C SER A 39 9.85 8.04 -4.40
N ASN A 40 9.03 9.07 -4.50
CA ASN A 40 8.69 9.90 -3.34
C ASN A 40 7.41 9.41 -2.62
N GLN A 41 6.77 8.32 -3.08
CA GLN A 41 5.47 7.87 -2.60
C GLN A 41 5.49 7.54 -1.10
N ARG A 42 6.46 6.73 -0.64
CA ARG A 42 6.56 6.34 0.79
C ARG A 42 6.62 7.56 1.71
N ARG A 43 7.44 8.55 1.37
CA ARG A 43 7.54 9.79 2.16
C ARG A 43 6.21 10.57 2.19
N LEU A 44 5.51 10.64 1.06
CA LEU A 44 4.22 11.32 0.99
C LEU A 44 3.12 10.58 1.76
N ILE A 45 3.12 9.24 1.74
CA ILE A 45 2.24 8.42 2.58
C ILE A 45 2.55 8.65 4.06
N GLU A 46 3.82 8.65 4.45
CA GLU A 46 4.25 8.94 5.82
C GLU A 46 3.79 10.33 6.28
N ASP A 47 4.02 11.37 5.47
CA ASP A 47 3.57 12.73 5.76
C ASP A 47 2.04 12.77 5.96
N TRP A 48 1.29 12.15 5.04
CA TRP A 48 -0.16 12.10 5.09
C TRP A 48 -0.68 11.35 6.33
N LEU A 49 -0.10 10.20 6.65
CA LEU A 49 -0.49 9.42 7.84
C LEU A 49 -0.20 10.20 9.13
N VAL A 50 0.96 10.82 9.24
CA VAL A 50 1.31 11.64 10.41
C VAL A 50 0.30 12.78 10.58
N ASP A 51 0.00 13.53 9.53
CA ASP A 51 -0.96 14.64 9.59
C ASP A 51 -2.36 14.14 9.95
N ARG A 52 -2.79 13.01 9.38
CA ARG A 52 -4.09 12.40 9.66
C ARG A 52 -4.22 11.95 11.12
N LEU A 53 -3.22 11.21 11.61
CA LEU A 53 -3.22 10.63 12.95
C LEU A 53 -2.95 11.66 14.05
N ALA A 54 -2.20 12.72 13.75
CA ALA A 54 -1.97 13.82 14.68
C ALA A 54 -3.22 14.66 14.94
N SER A 55 -4.21 14.61 14.04
CA SER A 55 -5.45 15.39 14.16
C SER A 55 -6.38 14.93 15.30
N SER A 56 -6.19 13.74 15.85
CA SER A 56 -6.94 13.26 17.02
C SER A 56 -6.52 14.04 18.27
N SER A 57 -7.50 14.49 19.05
CA SER A 57 -7.29 15.19 20.32
C SER A 57 -7.29 14.29 21.56
N ASP A 58 -7.37 12.97 21.38
CA ASP A 58 -7.47 12.02 22.47
C ASP A 58 -6.15 11.85 23.21
N ALA A 59 -6.22 11.49 24.50
CA ALA A 59 -5.03 11.28 25.34
C ALA A 59 -4.21 10.03 24.94
N SER A 60 -4.77 9.17 24.11
CA SER A 60 -4.10 8.00 23.54
C SER A 60 -4.53 7.81 22.09
N LEU A 61 -3.65 7.21 21.31
CA LEU A 61 -3.92 6.77 19.94
C LEU A 61 -3.58 5.28 19.83
N SER A 62 -4.51 4.49 19.29
CA SER A 62 -4.27 3.08 19.00
C SER A 62 -4.42 2.82 17.50
N VAL A 63 -3.39 2.20 16.91
CA VAL A 63 -3.29 1.92 15.47
C VAL A 63 -3.10 0.42 15.27
N LEU A 64 -3.88 -0.15 14.36
CA LEU A 64 -3.69 -1.49 13.84
C LEU A 64 -3.20 -1.39 12.39
N ALA A 65 -1.98 -1.85 12.11
CA ALA A 65 -1.42 -1.91 10.77
C ALA A 65 -1.56 -3.31 10.19
N VAL A 66 -2.43 -3.47 9.20
CA VAL A 66 -2.68 -4.76 8.53
C VAL A 66 -1.77 -4.90 7.31
N GLY A 67 -0.95 -5.95 7.32
CA GLY A 67 0.12 -6.15 6.34
C GLY A 67 1.24 -5.13 6.54
N CYS A 68 1.70 -4.99 7.79
CA CYS A 68 2.71 -3.98 8.16
C CYS A 68 4.10 -4.25 7.56
N GLY A 69 4.31 -5.41 6.96
CA GLY A 69 5.58 -5.78 6.35
C GLY A 69 6.75 -5.72 7.34
N ASP A 70 7.85 -5.10 6.94
CA ASP A 70 9.03 -4.93 7.78
C ASP A 70 8.95 -3.75 8.77
N GLY A 71 7.81 -3.05 8.80
CA GLY A 71 7.54 -1.94 9.72
C GLY A 71 8.29 -0.64 9.44
N ALA A 72 8.93 -0.50 8.28
CA ALA A 72 9.72 0.70 8.01
C ALA A 72 8.87 1.98 7.93
N LEU A 73 7.67 1.89 7.36
CA LEU A 73 6.72 3.01 7.35
C LEU A 73 6.13 3.25 8.74
N ASP A 74 5.70 2.19 9.41
CA ASP A 74 5.02 2.25 10.70
C ASP A 74 5.93 2.85 11.78
N ALA A 75 7.19 2.42 11.83
CA ALA A 75 8.18 2.99 12.75
C ALA A 75 8.43 4.48 12.48
N ALA A 76 8.57 4.89 11.22
CA ALA A 76 8.75 6.29 10.86
C ALA A 76 7.54 7.15 11.28
N VAL A 77 6.31 6.65 11.03
CA VAL A 77 5.08 7.32 11.47
C VAL A 77 5.02 7.41 13.00
N ALA A 78 5.31 6.31 13.73
CA ALA A 78 5.29 6.28 15.18
C ALA A 78 6.31 7.26 15.79
N GLU A 79 7.56 7.29 15.29
CA GLU A 79 8.59 8.24 15.73
C GLU A 79 8.15 9.69 15.55
N ARG A 80 7.59 10.02 14.38
CA ARG A 80 7.13 11.38 14.09
C ARG A 80 5.94 11.80 14.95
N LEU A 81 4.98 10.90 15.16
CA LEU A 81 3.84 11.16 16.06
C LEU A 81 4.31 11.44 17.50
N LEU A 82 5.22 10.62 18.01
CA LEU A 82 5.79 10.80 19.35
C LEU A 82 6.61 12.08 19.48
N ALA A 83 7.33 12.47 18.43
CA ALA A 83 8.15 13.68 18.42
C ALA A 83 7.30 14.96 18.28
N SER A 84 6.21 14.92 17.53
CA SER A 84 5.36 16.08 17.24
C SER A 84 4.32 16.37 18.30
N ASP A 85 4.11 15.46 19.26
CA ASP A 85 3.09 15.59 20.31
C ASP A 85 3.70 16.02 21.68
N PRO A 86 3.75 17.33 21.99
CA PRO A 86 4.25 17.83 23.26
C PRO A 86 3.29 17.53 24.43
N ALA A 87 2.03 17.21 24.17
CA ALA A 87 1.03 16.85 25.20
C ALA A 87 1.28 15.48 25.82
N GLY A 88 2.11 14.66 25.18
CA GLY A 88 2.55 13.40 25.74
C GLY A 88 1.56 12.24 25.56
N ARG A 89 0.79 12.24 24.47
CA ARG A 89 -0.16 11.17 24.12
C ARG A 89 0.51 9.80 24.08
N ALA A 90 -0.13 8.78 24.66
CA ALA A 90 0.30 7.41 24.54
C ALA A 90 -0.03 6.85 23.15
N LEU A 91 0.88 6.08 22.57
CA LEU A 91 0.72 5.42 21.28
C LEU A 91 0.73 3.90 21.47
N ARG A 92 -0.35 3.24 21.12
CA ARG A 92 -0.47 1.79 20.99
C ARG A 92 -0.40 1.42 19.52
N TYR A 93 0.50 0.53 19.14
CA TYR A 93 0.67 0.10 17.77
C TYR A 93 0.63 -1.43 17.67
N VAL A 94 -0.22 -1.98 16.81
CA VAL A 94 -0.27 -3.43 16.58
C VAL A 94 -0.03 -3.67 15.09
N GLY A 95 0.96 -4.50 14.76
CA GLY A 95 1.23 -4.96 13.41
C GLY A 95 0.67 -6.35 13.17
N ILE A 96 0.03 -6.58 12.01
CA ILE A 96 -0.32 -7.92 11.53
C ILE A 96 0.45 -8.19 10.26
N GLU A 97 1.23 -9.27 10.24
CA GLU A 97 2.06 -9.65 9.10
C GLU A 97 2.17 -11.19 9.00
N PRO A 98 1.80 -11.82 7.88
CA PRO A 98 1.85 -13.27 7.77
C PRO A 98 3.27 -13.86 7.67
N PHE A 99 4.25 -13.06 7.23
CA PHE A 99 5.63 -13.53 7.05
C PHE A 99 6.48 -13.25 8.28
N GLU A 100 6.92 -14.32 8.97
CA GLU A 100 7.68 -14.24 10.22
C GLU A 100 8.94 -13.36 10.13
N THR A 101 9.65 -13.40 9.01
CA THR A 101 10.85 -12.57 8.81
C THR A 101 10.51 -11.07 8.79
N SER A 102 9.45 -10.69 8.09
CA SER A 102 8.98 -9.31 8.03
C SER A 102 8.45 -8.85 9.38
N ALA A 103 7.64 -9.66 10.06
CA ALA A 103 7.12 -9.40 11.39
C ALA A 103 8.24 -9.18 12.43
N ARG A 104 9.30 -9.99 12.37
CA ARG A 104 10.49 -9.79 13.22
C ARG A 104 11.19 -8.46 12.93
N HIS A 105 11.30 -8.04 11.68
CA HIS A 105 11.88 -6.73 11.34
C HIS A 105 11.00 -5.58 11.85
N PHE A 106 9.68 -5.74 11.82
CA PHE A 106 8.75 -4.80 12.44
C PHE A 106 9.04 -4.65 13.93
N ASP A 107 9.12 -5.76 14.67
CA ASP A 107 9.47 -5.76 16.11
C ASP A 107 10.81 -5.07 16.37
N GLU A 108 11.83 -5.39 15.58
CA GLU A 108 13.16 -4.78 15.71
C GLU A 108 13.14 -3.27 15.48
N ARG A 109 12.35 -2.79 14.51
CA ARG A 109 12.23 -1.35 14.21
C ARG A 109 11.45 -0.61 15.29
N MET A 110 10.28 -1.11 15.66
CA MET A 110 9.45 -0.53 16.73
C MET A 110 10.21 -0.53 18.07
N GLY A 111 10.94 -1.61 18.38
CA GLY A 111 11.75 -1.72 19.60
C GLY A 111 12.95 -0.79 19.67
N ARG A 112 13.39 -0.18 18.56
CA ARG A 112 14.43 0.86 18.55
C ARG A 112 13.92 2.23 18.92
N ILE A 113 12.60 2.44 18.89
CA ILE A 113 12.00 3.72 19.27
C ILE A 113 12.06 3.87 20.78
N ASN A 114 12.93 4.76 21.24
CA ASN A 114 13.14 4.99 22.66
C ASN A 114 12.08 5.94 23.23
N SER A 115 10.90 5.40 23.58
CA SER A 115 9.80 6.17 24.18
C SER A 115 8.99 5.31 25.13
N ASP A 116 8.79 5.78 26.36
CA ASP A 116 7.90 5.18 27.35
C ASP A 116 6.39 5.33 27.01
N ARG A 117 6.10 6.15 26.02
CA ARG A 117 4.74 6.39 25.52
C ARG A 117 4.34 5.40 24.43
N LEU A 118 5.27 4.61 23.86
CA LEU A 118 4.99 3.61 22.84
C LEU A 118 4.81 2.24 23.49
N SER A 119 3.69 1.60 23.15
CA SER A 119 3.51 0.16 23.33
C SER A 119 3.18 -0.47 21.97
N PHE A 120 3.79 -1.60 21.66
CA PHE A 120 3.52 -2.30 20.41
C PHE A 120 3.48 -3.80 20.58
N ASP A 121 2.80 -4.47 19.65
CA ASP A 121 2.78 -5.93 19.51
C ASP A 121 2.72 -6.30 18.03
N THR A 122 3.13 -7.53 17.71
CA THR A 122 3.09 -8.06 16.35
C THR A 122 2.36 -9.41 16.35
N VAL A 123 1.45 -9.57 15.40
CA VAL A 123 0.71 -10.82 15.19
C VAL A 123 1.19 -11.44 13.87
N VAL A 124 1.79 -12.62 13.97
CA VAL A 124 2.28 -13.36 12.78
C VAL A 124 1.17 -14.27 12.28
N ALA A 125 0.29 -13.71 11.45
CA ALA A 125 -0.83 -14.42 10.83
C ALA A 125 -1.42 -13.62 9.66
N PRO A 126 -2.11 -14.25 8.71
CA PRO A 126 -3.01 -13.55 7.79
C PRO A 126 -4.12 -12.84 8.57
N PHE A 127 -4.50 -11.64 8.15
CA PHE A 127 -5.55 -10.84 8.82
C PHE A 127 -6.87 -11.62 9.01
N ALA A 128 -7.31 -12.35 7.98
CA ALA A 128 -8.52 -13.16 8.05
C ALA A 128 -8.49 -14.30 9.09
N GLN A 129 -7.31 -14.65 9.62
CA GLN A 129 -7.13 -15.69 10.64
C GLN A 129 -6.82 -15.10 12.01
N THR A 130 -6.84 -13.77 12.15
CA THR A 130 -6.48 -13.07 13.37
C THR A 130 -7.72 -12.80 14.21
N SER A 131 -7.63 -13.01 15.53
CA SER A 131 -8.62 -12.60 16.50
C SER A 131 -7.95 -11.67 17.52
N LEU A 132 -8.47 -10.45 17.65
CA LEU A 132 -7.98 -9.44 18.59
C LEU A 132 -9.10 -9.10 19.58
N ASP A 133 -8.77 -9.04 20.86
CA ASP A 133 -9.71 -8.68 21.94
C ASP A 133 -9.68 -7.15 22.22
N GLU A 134 -8.89 -6.39 21.47
CA GLU A 134 -8.78 -4.93 21.59
C GLU A 134 -9.38 -4.20 20.37
N THR A 135 -9.72 -2.94 20.58
CA THR A 135 -10.25 -2.06 19.53
C THR A 135 -9.35 -0.86 19.31
N PHE A 136 -9.37 -0.32 18.10
CA PHE A 136 -8.42 0.68 17.61
C PHE A 136 -9.12 1.98 17.20
N ASP A 137 -8.40 3.09 17.29
CA ASP A 137 -8.84 4.36 16.75
C ASP A 137 -8.70 4.37 15.24
N VAL A 138 -7.63 3.70 14.73
CA VAL A 138 -7.37 3.60 13.29
C VAL A 138 -6.90 2.18 12.94
N VAL A 139 -7.43 1.65 11.84
CA VAL A 139 -6.93 0.45 11.17
C VAL A 139 -6.37 0.85 9.82
N THR A 140 -5.14 0.48 9.50
CA THR A 140 -4.51 0.85 8.22
C THR A 140 -4.25 -0.36 7.34
N PHE A 141 -4.49 -0.20 6.03
CA PHE A 141 -4.06 -1.09 4.96
C PHE A 141 -3.22 -0.27 3.98
N VAL A 142 -1.92 -0.31 4.12
CA VAL A 142 -1.03 0.41 3.20
C VAL A 142 -0.41 -0.59 2.23
N HIS A 143 -0.83 -0.54 0.98
CA HIS A 143 -0.41 -1.50 -0.05
C HIS A 143 -0.58 -2.98 0.35
N SER A 144 -1.54 -3.28 1.21
CA SER A 144 -1.80 -4.64 1.71
C SER A 144 -3.15 -5.22 1.27
N MET A 145 -4.07 -4.37 0.80
CA MET A 145 -5.38 -4.82 0.30
C MET A 145 -5.27 -5.68 -0.99
N TYR A 146 -4.14 -5.64 -1.68
CA TYR A 146 -3.86 -6.52 -2.83
C TYR A 146 -3.88 -8.01 -2.50
N TYR A 147 -3.63 -8.36 -1.23
CA TYR A 147 -3.40 -9.74 -0.80
C TYR A 147 -4.58 -10.33 -0.05
N VAL A 148 -5.65 -9.57 0.18
CA VAL A 148 -6.85 -10.12 0.82
C VAL A 148 -7.70 -10.88 -0.19
N PRO A 149 -8.26 -12.03 0.19
CA PRO A 149 -9.13 -12.80 -0.71
C PRO A 149 -10.44 -12.08 -1.05
N ASP A 150 -10.98 -11.32 -0.09
CA ASP A 150 -12.23 -10.58 -0.20
C ASP A 150 -12.09 -9.21 0.50
N VAL A 151 -12.18 -8.15 -0.31
CA VAL A 151 -12.03 -6.76 0.15
C VAL A 151 -13.16 -6.36 1.09
N ALA A 152 -14.41 -6.78 0.80
CA ALA A 152 -15.56 -6.43 1.61
C ALA A 152 -15.49 -7.11 2.98
N GLU A 153 -15.13 -8.41 3.02
CA GLU A 153 -14.94 -9.15 4.26
C GLU A 153 -13.82 -8.54 5.11
N ALA A 154 -12.67 -8.22 4.51
CA ALA A 154 -11.56 -7.58 5.21
C ALA A 154 -11.94 -6.21 5.78
N ALA A 155 -12.69 -5.40 5.02
CA ALA A 155 -13.16 -4.10 5.47
C ALA A 155 -14.18 -4.21 6.62
N HIS A 156 -15.11 -5.17 6.55
CA HIS A 156 -16.04 -5.43 7.67
C HIS A 156 -15.29 -5.90 8.93
N ALA A 157 -14.32 -6.81 8.78
CA ALA A 157 -13.48 -7.24 9.90
C ALA A 157 -12.71 -6.07 10.52
N ALA A 158 -12.13 -5.20 9.68
CA ALA A 158 -11.43 -4.01 10.14
C ALA A 158 -12.36 -3.03 10.88
N THR A 159 -13.54 -2.75 10.32
CA THR A 159 -14.51 -1.83 10.97
C THR A 159 -15.06 -2.39 12.28
N ALA A 160 -15.15 -3.71 12.44
CA ALA A 160 -15.53 -4.35 13.70
C ALA A 160 -14.47 -4.17 14.81
N LEU A 161 -13.21 -3.93 14.46
CA LEU A 161 -12.13 -3.63 15.39
C LEU A 161 -11.98 -2.13 15.69
N LEU A 162 -12.83 -1.27 15.13
CA LEU A 162 -12.78 0.16 15.39
C LEU A 162 -13.51 0.53 16.68
N ARG A 163 -12.94 1.49 17.41
CA ARG A 163 -13.65 2.21 18.46
C ARG A 163 -14.73 3.10 17.87
N ALA A 164 -15.64 3.53 18.70
CA ALA A 164 -16.66 4.51 18.29
C ALA A 164 -15.98 5.80 17.77
N GLY A 165 -16.24 6.15 16.51
CA GLY A 165 -15.62 7.29 15.83
C GLY A 165 -14.28 6.99 15.16
N GLY A 166 -13.78 5.77 15.28
CA GLY A 166 -12.58 5.32 14.56
C GLY A 166 -12.81 5.13 13.06
N GLU A 167 -11.73 4.92 12.31
CA GLU A 167 -11.79 4.72 10.87
C GLU A 167 -10.75 3.69 10.39
N ALA A 168 -11.09 2.99 9.30
CA ALA A 168 -10.13 2.19 8.56
C ALA A 168 -9.64 2.99 7.36
N LEU A 169 -8.32 3.05 7.19
CA LEU A 169 -7.64 3.77 6.11
C LEU A 169 -7.05 2.75 5.14
N VAL A 170 -7.55 2.74 3.91
CA VAL A 170 -7.06 1.86 2.85
C VAL A 170 -6.30 2.71 1.83
N LEU A 171 -5.02 2.43 1.67
CA LEU A 171 -4.13 3.09 0.73
C LEU A 171 -3.78 2.08 -0.37
N ASN A 172 -4.35 2.28 -1.56
CA ASN A 172 -4.25 1.32 -2.66
C ASN A 172 -3.88 2.01 -3.97
N ALA A 173 -3.07 1.35 -4.80
CA ALA A 173 -2.64 1.94 -6.07
C ALA A 173 -3.75 1.90 -7.12
N PRO A 174 -3.94 2.98 -7.90
CA PRO A 174 -4.87 2.98 -9.03
C PRO A 174 -4.30 2.23 -10.25
N ARG A 175 -5.15 2.00 -11.26
CA ARG A 175 -4.74 1.49 -12.59
C ARG A 175 -4.01 2.57 -13.38
N GLY A 176 -2.83 3.00 -12.87
CA GLY A 176 -1.95 3.93 -13.55
C GLY A 176 -0.98 3.24 -14.51
N ALA A 177 -0.15 4.02 -15.20
CA ALA A 177 0.78 3.56 -16.23
C ALA A 177 1.68 2.39 -15.77
N LEU A 178 2.20 2.43 -14.55
CA LEU A 178 3.05 1.36 -14.01
C LEU A 178 2.27 0.06 -13.78
N ASN A 179 1.06 0.15 -13.21
CA ASN A 179 0.23 -1.01 -12.92
C ASN A 179 -0.36 -1.63 -14.19
N LEU A 180 -0.66 -0.83 -15.22
CA LEU A 180 -1.03 -1.33 -16.54
C LEU A 180 0.12 -2.11 -17.18
N LEU A 181 1.34 -1.60 -17.05
CA LEU A 181 2.55 -2.24 -17.55
C LEU A 181 2.82 -3.57 -16.82
N ALA A 182 2.74 -3.57 -15.48
CA ALA A 182 2.89 -4.78 -14.69
C ALA A 182 1.78 -5.79 -15.00
N GLY A 183 0.53 -5.36 -15.09
CA GLY A 183 -0.60 -6.23 -15.44
C GLY A 183 -0.50 -6.85 -16.84
N LEU A 184 0.26 -6.23 -17.75
CA LEU A 184 0.52 -6.76 -19.09
C LEU A 184 1.65 -7.79 -19.12
N LEU A 185 2.69 -7.58 -18.33
CA LEU A 185 3.97 -8.31 -18.43
C LEU A 185 4.18 -9.33 -17.30
N ALA A 186 3.58 -9.10 -16.13
CA ALA A 186 3.72 -10.03 -15.01
C ALA A 186 3.10 -11.40 -15.35
N PRO A 187 3.76 -12.50 -14.96
CA PRO A 187 3.16 -13.82 -15.08
C PRO A 187 1.90 -13.91 -14.21
N ALA A 188 0.86 -14.52 -14.77
CA ALA A 188 -0.37 -14.76 -14.02
C ALA A 188 -0.10 -15.70 -12.84
N ILE A 189 -0.54 -15.32 -11.64
CA ILE A 189 -0.49 -16.16 -10.44
C ILE A 189 -1.87 -16.80 -10.29
N GLU A 190 -1.94 -18.12 -10.36
CA GLU A 190 -3.19 -18.86 -10.25
C GLU A 190 -3.85 -18.59 -8.88
N GLY A 191 -5.15 -18.25 -8.92
CA GLY A 191 -5.93 -17.98 -7.71
C GLY A 191 -5.65 -16.63 -7.04
N HIS A 192 -4.80 -15.78 -7.63
CA HIS A 192 -4.54 -14.42 -7.13
C HIS A 192 -5.25 -13.40 -8.00
N GLN A 193 -6.11 -12.59 -7.38
CA GLN A 193 -6.70 -11.40 -7.99
C GLN A 193 -5.98 -10.17 -7.44
N GLN A 194 -5.41 -9.36 -8.32
CA GLN A 194 -4.84 -8.09 -7.92
C GLN A 194 -5.95 -7.02 -7.87
N TRP A 195 -6.20 -6.48 -6.68
CA TRP A 195 -7.17 -5.43 -6.46
C TRP A 195 -6.53 -4.06 -6.67
N PHE A 196 -7.04 -3.28 -7.62
CA PHE A 196 -6.68 -1.87 -7.78
C PHE A 196 -7.65 -0.97 -7.03
N SER A 197 -7.36 0.33 -6.95
CA SER A 197 -8.16 1.25 -6.15
C SER A 197 -9.62 1.36 -6.61
N ASP A 198 -9.89 1.26 -7.90
CA ASP A 198 -11.24 1.21 -8.46
C ASP A 198 -12.01 -0.06 -8.02
N ASP A 199 -11.38 -1.24 -8.11
CA ASP A 199 -11.96 -2.50 -7.62
C ASP A 199 -12.25 -2.45 -6.12
N VAL A 200 -11.30 -1.89 -5.33
CA VAL A 200 -11.44 -1.73 -3.89
C VAL A 200 -12.59 -0.77 -3.56
N HIS A 201 -12.68 0.38 -4.26
CA HIS A 201 -13.75 1.34 -4.08
C HIS A 201 -15.12 0.72 -4.35
N ASP A 202 -15.26 -0.03 -5.45
CA ASP A 202 -16.50 -0.68 -5.83
C ASP A 202 -16.92 -1.73 -4.79
N ALA A 203 -15.97 -2.58 -4.35
CA ALA A 203 -16.22 -3.58 -3.32
C ALA A 203 -16.65 -2.95 -1.99
N LEU A 204 -15.95 -1.89 -1.54
CA LEU A 204 -16.27 -1.16 -0.32
C LEU A 204 -17.64 -0.50 -0.40
N THR A 205 -17.95 0.14 -1.53
CA THR A 205 -19.25 0.82 -1.74
C THR A 205 -20.40 -0.19 -1.75
N CYS A 206 -20.21 -1.33 -2.41
CA CYS A 206 -21.21 -2.40 -2.46
C CYS A 206 -21.40 -3.12 -1.12
N SER A 207 -20.44 -3.03 -0.20
CA SER A 207 -20.51 -3.69 1.12
C SER A 207 -21.44 -3.01 2.12
N GLY A 208 -21.96 -1.80 1.82
CA GLY A 208 -22.82 -1.03 2.72
C GLY A 208 -22.07 -0.28 3.82
N LEU A 209 -20.75 -0.21 3.74
CA LEU A 209 -19.92 0.62 4.62
C LEU A 209 -19.99 2.10 4.23
N ASP A 210 -19.75 3.00 5.19
CA ASP A 210 -19.62 4.45 4.92
C ASP A 210 -18.20 4.72 4.40
N VAL A 211 -18.09 4.89 3.09
CA VAL A 211 -16.81 5.09 2.39
C VAL A 211 -16.70 6.54 1.95
N ALA A 212 -15.67 7.23 2.40
CA ALA A 212 -15.38 8.57 1.92
C ALA A 212 -14.92 8.55 0.46
N VAL A 213 -15.17 9.64 -0.27
CA VAL A 213 -14.61 9.81 -1.62
C VAL A 213 -13.09 9.70 -1.54
N PRO A 214 -12.46 8.88 -2.38
CA PRO A 214 -11.02 8.69 -2.35
C PRO A 214 -10.29 10.00 -2.63
N ALA A 215 -9.21 10.23 -1.90
CA ALA A 215 -8.32 11.36 -2.09
C ALA A 215 -6.95 10.82 -2.55
N PRO A 216 -6.43 11.20 -3.72
CA PRO A 216 -5.14 10.73 -4.17
C PRO A 216 -4.00 11.41 -3.42
N ILE A 217 -2.96 10.63 -3.11
CA ILE A 217 -1.62 11.14 -2.79
C ILE A 217 -0.84 11.11 -4.11
N GLU A 218 -0.58 12.30 -4.65
CA GLU A 218 0.11 12.45 -5.92
C GLU A 218 1.62 12.23 -5.74
N ALA A 219 2.11 11.09 -6.16
CA ALA A 219 3.52 10.72 -6.09
C ALA A 219 4.08 10.46 -7.48
N VAL A 220 5.40 10.45 -7.57
CA VAL A 220 6.14 10.15 -8.79
C VAL A 220 7.29 9.19 -8.50
N VAL A 221 7.70 8.44 -9.52
CA VAL A 221 8.94 7.67 -9.53
C VAL A 221 9.79 8.09 -10.73
N ASP A 222 11.08 8.27 -10.49
CA ASP A 222 12.05 8.63 -11.54
C ASP A 222 12.82 7.40 -12.01
N LEU A 223 12.39 6.83 -13.10
CA LEU A 223 12.99 5.65 -13.73
C LEU A 223 13.98 6.00 -14.86
N THR A 224 14.43 7.25 -14.98
CA THR A 224 15.31 7.72 -16.06
C THR A 224 16.58 6.88 -16.14
N ASP A 225 17.24 6.69 -15.01
CA ASP A 225 18.49 5.93 -14.90
C ASP A 225 18.30 4.60 -14.15
N ALA A 226 17.06 4.06 -14.17
CA ALA A 226 16.74 2.82 -13.49
C ALA A 226 17.58 1.65 -14.03
N SER A 227 18.12 0.85 -13.11
CA SER A 227 18.82 -0.39 -13.45
C SER A 227 17.87 -1.41 -14.09
N ASP A 228 18.43 -2.42 -14.74
CA ASP A 228 17.65 -3.50 -15.32
C ASP A 228 16.81 -4.24 -14.26
N GLY A 229 17.37 -4.47 -13.07
CA GLY A 229 16.63 -5.09 -11.96
C GLY A 229 15.44 -4.23 -11.47
N VAL A 230 15.60 -2.89 -11.42
CA VAL A 230 14.48 -2.00 -11.07
C VAL A 230 13.39 -2.04 -12.15
N LEU A 231 13.74 -2.13 -13.43
CA LEU A 231 12.73 -2.29 -14.49
C LEU A 231 12.02 -3.64 -14.42
N ASP A 232 12.76 -4.71 -14.15
CA ASP A 232 12.20 -6.04 -13.93
C ASP A 232 11.22 -6.01 -12.74
N PHE A 233 11.59 -5.35 -11.63
CA PHE A 233 10.70 -5.14 -10.48
C PHE A 233 9.45 -4.34 -10.87
N THR A 234 9.61 -3.25 -11.63
CA THR A 234 8.49 -2.38 -12.05
C THR A 234 7.41 -3.16 -12.80
N VAL A 235 7.79 -4.17 -13.57
CA VAL A 235 6.87 -5.01 -14.35
C VAL A 235 6.57 -6.37 -13.71
N GLN A 236 7.17 -6.65 -12.56
CA GLN A 236 7.03 -7.92 -11.83
C GLN A 236 7.43 -9.16 -12.65
N ALA A 237 8.38 -9.00 -13.58
CA ALA A 237 8.86 -10.06 -14.48
C ALA A 237 10.30 -9.84 -14.90
N THR A 238 11.01 -10.91 -15.24
CA THR A 238 12.35 -10.84 -15.81
C THR A 238 12.28 -10.49 -17.29
N LEU A 239 12.68 -9.27 -17.63
CA LEU A 239 12.61 -8.74 -18.99
C LEU A 239 13.72 -9.27 -19.89
N THR A 240 13.37 -9.61 -21.13
CA THR A 240 14.37 -9.80 -22.20
C THR A 240 14.95 -8.44 -22.64
N PRO A 241 16.12 -8.40 -23.32
CA PRO A 241 16.66 -7.14 -23.84
C PRO A 241 15.67 -6.41 -24.76
N GLU A 242 14.87 -7.12 -25.55
CA GLU A 242 13.88 -6.54 -26.45
C GLU A 242 12.70 -5.93 -25.67
N SER A 243 12.08 -6.68 -24.77
CA SER A 243 10.99 -6.18 -23.94
C SER A 243 11.43 -5.03 -23.04
N ARG A 244 12.67 -5.05 -22.53
CA ARG A 244 13.23 -3.94 -21.75
C ARG A 244 13.35 -2.65 -22.57
N CYS A 245 13.74 -2.75 -23.85
CA CYS A 245 13.77 -1.60 -24.74
C CYS A 245 12.38 -0.99 -24.92
N LEU A 246 11.35 -1.83 -25.11
CA LEU A 246 9.96 -1.38 -25.24
C LEU A 246 9.42 -0.77 -23.94
N VAL A 247 9.73 -1.37 -22.79
CA VAL A 247 9.37 -0.80 -21.46
C VAL A 247 9.99 0.59 -21.29
N ARG A 248 11.27 0.77 -21.58
CA ARG A 248 11.92 2.09 -21.51
C ARG A 248 11.27 3.12 -22.43
N ARG A 249 10.87 2.73 -23.64
CA ARG A 249 10.17 3.62 -24.58
C ARG A 249 8.80 4.02 -24.01
N TYR A 250 8.03 3.04 -23.54
CA TYR A 250 6.74 3.31 -22.90
C TYR A 250 6.88 4.30 -21.74
N LEU A 251 7.82 4.04 -20.80
CA LEU A 251 8.06 4.92 -19.66
C LEU A 251 8.47 6.35 -20.07
N ALA A 252 9.22 6.50 -21.15
CA ALA A 252 9.57 7.81 -21.70
C ALA A 252 8.36 8.55 -22.28
N ASP A 253 7.43 7.82 -22.89
CA ASP A 253 6.24 8.40 -23.53
C ASP A 253 5.15 8.78 -22.52
N VAL A 254 5.00 8.03 -21.40
CA VAL A 254 4.08 8.37 -20.31
C VAL A 254 4.71 9.32 -19.29
N SER A 255 5.93 9.77 -19.53
CA SER A 255 6.68 10.63 -18.62
C SER A 255 6.06 12.01 -18.45
N LEU A 256 5.99 12.45 -17.20
CA LEU A 256 5.58 13.82 -16.83
C LEU A 256 6.64 14.88 -17.17
N VAL A 257 7.87 14.45 -17.48
CA VAL A 257 9.01 15.32 -17.77
C VAL A 257 9.65 14.94 -19.11
N ALA A 258 9.63 15.85 -20.06
CA ALA A 258 10.22 15.62 -21.40
C ALA A 258 11.70 15.19 -21.31
N GLY A 259 12.06 14.15 -22.05
CA GLY A 259 13.42 13.60 -22.10
C GLY A 259 13.85 12.79 -20.87
N ARG A 260 12.93 12.49 -19.98
CA ARG A 260 13.13 11.64 -18.80
C ARG A 260 12.09 10.52 -18.75
N SER A 261 12.17 9.67 -17.73
CA SER A 261 11.15 8.67 -17.41
C SER A 261 10.64 8.89 -15.98
N VAL A 262 10.11 10.09 -15.72
CA VAL A 262 9.46 10.45 -14.45
C VAL A 262 7.97 10.15 -14.59
N VAL A 263 7.49 9.12 -13.91
CA VAL A 263 6.14 8.58 -14.10
C VAL A 263 5.29 8.81 -12.86
N ALA A 264 4.00 9.07 -13.05
CA ALA A 264 3.04 9.14 -11.95
C ALA A 264 2.99 7.82 -11.17
N HIS A 265 3.06 7.91 -9.86
CA HIS A 265 3.04 6.78 -8.93
C HIS A 265 2.09 7.07 -7.76
N PRO A 266 0.83 7.47 -8.03
CA PRO A 266 -0.12 7.87 -7.00
C PRO A 266 -0.61 6.67 -6.18
N VAL A 267 -1.21 7.00 -5.04
CA VAL A 267 -1.99 6.06 -4.22
C VAL A 267 -3.29 6.73 -3.82
N ASP A 268 -4.41 6.02 -3.98
CA ASP A 268 -5.72 6.48 -3.54
C ASP A 268 -5.95 6.09 -2.08
N VAL A 269 -6.51 7.01 -1.31
CA VAL A 269 -6.82 6.81 0.10
C VAL A 269 -8.33 6.76 0.30
N PHE A 270 -8.80 5.69 0.89
CA PHE A 270 -10.20 5.50 1.30
C PHE A 270 -10.28 5.52 2.83
N ALA A 271 -11.11 6.40 3.38
CA ALA A 271 -11.50 6.33 4.78
C ALA A 271 -12.84 5.58 4.89
N VAL A 272 -12.83 4.47 5.60
CA VAL A 272 -13.99 3.59 5.78
C VAL A 272 -14.42 3.63 7.23
N ARG A 273 -15.71 3.80 7.47
CA ARG A 273 -16.30 3.79 8.81
C ARG A 273 -17.35 2.71 8.92
N GLY A 274 -17.53 2.20 10.13
CA GLY A 274 -18.65 1.30 10.42
C GLY A 274 -19.98 1.98 10.10
N ALA A 275 -20.97 1.21 9.61
CA ALA A 275 -22.30 1.73 9.34
C ALA A 275 -22.82 2.50 10.57
N ARG A 276 -23.28 3.74 10.39
CA ARG A 276 -23.92 4.49 11.48
C ARG A 276 -25.15 3.72 11.93
N VAL A 277 -25.13 3.20 13.15
CA VAL A 277 -26.36 2.73 13.77
C VAL A 277 -27.29 3.93 13.85
N PRO A 278 -28.46 3.91 13.16
CA PRO A 278 -29.38 5.02 13.27
C PRO A 278 -29.72 5.22 14.74
N SER A 279 -29.45 6.41 15.28
CA SER A 279 -29.84 6.79 16.64
C SER A 279 -31.34 6.52 16.74
N SER A 280 -31.72 5.52 17.56
CA SER A 280 -33.11 5.33 17.90
C SER A 280 -33.58 6.63 18.55
N ALA A 281 -34.46 7.36 17.86
CA ALA A 281 -35.08 8.55 18.40
C ALA A 281 -35.74 8.16 19.74
N PRO A 282 -35.57 8.94 20.81
CA PRO A 282 -36.27 8.67 22.05
C PRO A 282 -37.77 8.84 21.79
N THR A 283 -38.54 7.78 22.05
CA THR A 283 -40.00 7.74 22.06
C THR A 283 -40.55 8.57 23.21
#